data_bcf904d22e3ca1ff97a14d3ad37a2ad6
#
_entry.id   bcf904d22e3ca1ff97a14d3ad37a2ad6
#
_cell.length_a   1.000
_cell.length_b   1.000
_cell.length_c   1.000
_cell.angle_alpha   90.00
_cell.angle_beta   90.00
_cell.angle_gamma   90.00
#
_symmetry.space_group_name_H-M   'P 1'
#
loop_
_entity.id
_entity.type
_entity.pdbx_description
1 polymer ?
#
loop_
_entity_poly.entity_id
_entity_poly.type
_entity_poly.pdbx_seq_one_letter_code
_entity_poly.pdbx_strand_id
1 'polypeptide(L)'
;VEYNLFYTRNITQPQAAVKFTGTSKGVNYGFLSALDKRMSSNGWVTNRDDYYQMVSLIPTWRKAKFTQSLLSRMNSNYYNHVSYSDMKYEFFSDVYVQSILIQSFRQGDLQITGDGDYSEGRLASLNLEAEPGNWNLDTKYSFIQKSFNADMGAIYETNYDDLNFDASWSSEHTERLVSKYGFNTWSSIGSTLNKEDNQTFLAIGPTLDDFANILKGRGQFSSATISGGGWVQFLSKYTISTNLNTSKTKEDGRIHSGDFLNLVFNDYHWENLSYSISYSRRHSYQYSLKEVFGGNDYYIYFNGNLFKQFDFTLDGTYYTYEYPCAVWMQVDTTQILQEQDREFIIASGTLNYKASNQITLKNGVSLDTYNTSNTKPGISFYSNLVYEFRPECYLYLGYKTKQALREDNSLISPGQYKRTSATAYLKVALTI
;
A
#
# COMPACT_ATOMS: atom_id res chain seq x y z
N VAL A 1 7.06 8.39 -0.05
CA VAL A 1 6.76 7.00 -0.44
C VAL A 1 7.97 6.16 -0.08
N GLU A 2 7.86 5.29 0.93
CA GLU A 2 8.89 4.29 1.18
C GLU A 2 8.85 3.27 0.05
N TYR A 3 9.96 3.11 -0.64
CA TYR A 3 10.07 2.11 -1.70
C TYR A 3 10.09 0.71 -1.09
N ASN A 4 9.09 -0.09 -1.41
CA ASN A 4 9.02 -1.47 -0.96
C ASN A 4 9.95 -2.34 -1.84
N LEU A 5 11.23 -2.38 -1.50
CA LEU A 5 12.25 -3.14 -2.24
C LEU A 5 12.24 -4.63 -1.89
N PHE A 6 11.60 -5.02 -0.80
CA PHE A 6 11.50 -6.40 -0.37
C PHE A 6 10.06 -6.73 0.00
N TYR A 7 9.44 -7.56 -0.82
CA TYR A 7 8.07 -8.01 -0.63
C TYR A 7 8.04 -9.51 -0.36
N THR A 8 7.80 -9.90 0.89
CA THR A 8 7.86 -11.29 1.33
C THR A 8 6.89 -12.23 0.60
N ARG A 9 5.81 -11.70 0.02
CA ARG A 9 4.88 -12.49 -0.81
C ARG A 9 5.50 -12.99 -2.13
N ASN A 10 6.66 -12.47 -2.53
CA ASN A 10 7.41 -12.99 -3.66
C ASN A 10 8.08 -14.32 -3.34
N ILE A 11 8.23 -14.66 -2.05
CA ILE A 11 8.66 -15.97 -1.56
C ILE A 11 7.39 -16.78 -1.29
N THR A 12 7.02 -17.66 -2.21
CA THR A 12 5.70 -18.31 -2.22
C THR A 12 5.69 -19.68 -1.56
N GLN A 13 6.79 -20.44 -1.72
CA GLN A 13 6.94 -21.79 -1.16
C GLN A 13 8.35 -22.01 -0.61
N PRO A 14 8.71 -21.31 0.49
CA PRO A 14 10.03 -21.42 1.06
C PRO A 14 10.31 -22.85 1.54
N GLN A 15 11.40 -23.43 1.04
CA GLN A 15 11.90 -24.75 1.47
C GLN A 15 12.79 -24.62 2.70
N ALA A 16 13.56 -23.55 2.74
CA ALA A 16 14.39 -23.18 3.87
C ALA A 16 14.51 -21.66 3.94
N ALA A 17 14.54 -21.11 5.13
CA ALA A 17 14.81 -19.68 5.34
C ALA A 17 15.54 -19.49 6.67
N VAL A 18 16.49 -18.56 6.66
CA VAL A 18 17.21 -18.10 7.85
C VAL A 18 17.09 -16.59 7.91
N LYS A 19 16.70 -16.05 9.06
CA LYS A 19 16.65 -14.61 9.34
C LYS A 19 17.42 -14.34 10.62
N PHE A 20 18.25 -13.31 10.57
CA PHE A 20 19.01 -12.84 11.71
C PHE A 20 18.94 -11.31 11.75
N THR A 21 18.64 -10.76 12.92
CA THR A 21 18.59 -9.30 13.16
C THR A 21 19.18 -8.98 14.50
N GLY A 22 19.82 -7.84 14.63
CA GLY A 22 20.40 -7.42 15.89
C GLY A 22 20.82 -5.96 15.90
N THR A 23 21.23 -5.51 17.06
CA THR A 23 21.77 -4.16 17.29
C THR A 23 23.05 -4.26 18.09
N SER A 24 24.10 -3.59 17.65
CA SER A 24 25.37 -3.51 18.36
C SER A 24 25.98 -2.13 18.17
N LYS A 25 26.36 -1.45 19.26
CA LYS A 25 27.06 -0.17 19.26
C LYS A 25 26.47 0.90 18.33
N GLY A 26 25.12 1.01 18.32
CA GLY A 26 24.42 1.99 17.49
C GLY A 26 24.26 1.60 16.00
N VAL A 27 24.61 0.37 15.65
CA VAL A 27 24.38 -0.19 14.32
C VAL A 27 23.31 -1.29 14.39
N ASN A 28 22.20 -1.09 13.70
CA ASN A 28 21.23 -2.17 13.46
C ASN A 28 21.69 -2.95 12.23
N TYR A 29 21.57 -4.26 12.27
CA TYR A 29 21.90 -5.12 11.15
C TYR A 29 20.84 -6.19 10.95
N GLY A 30 20.71 -6.60 9.70
CA GLY A 30 19.79 -7.64 9.28
C GLY A 30 20.36 -8.51 8.18
N PHE A 31 20.07 -9.79 8.26
CA PHE A 31 20.33 -10.77 7.24
C PHE A 31 19.12 -11.65 7.04
N LEU A 32 18.80 -11.96 5.79
CA LEU A 32 17.79 -12.95 5.42
C LEU A 32 18.33 -13.74 4.24
N SER A 33 18.19 -15.05 4.29
CA SER A 33 18.41 -15.94 3.15
C SER A 33 17.26 -16.91 3.07
N ALA A 34 16.71 -17.13 1.87
CA ALA A 34 15.62 -18.07 1.64
C ALA A 34 15.85 -18.81 0.32
N LEU A 35 15.50 -20.09 0.34
CA LEU A 35 15.39 -20.96 -0.82
C LEU A 35 13.90 -21.18 -1.08
N ASP A 36 13.43 -20.81 -2.26
CA ASP A 36 12.03 -20.90 -2.66
C ASP A 36 11.84 -21.76 -3.90
N LYS A 37 10.84 -22.60 -3.89
CA LYS A 37 10.47 -23.41 -5.04
C LYS A 37 9.44 -22.66 -5.87
N ARG A 38 9.84 -22.19 -7.04
CA ARG A 38 8.97 -21.39 -7.90
C ARG A 38 7.83 -22.23 -8.48
N MET A 39 6.58 -21.79 -8.23
CA MET A 39 5.41 -22.26 -8.98
C MET A 39 5.12 -21.28 -10.13
N SER A 40 4.88 -21.83 -11.32
CA SER A 40 4.36 -20.99 -12.42
C SER A 40 2.91 -20.60 -12.12
N SER A 41 2.43 -19.52 -12.74
CA SER A 41 1.03 -19.06 -12.65
C SER A 41 0.00 -20.14 -13.06
N ASN A 42 0.43 -21.16 -13.78
CA ASN A 42 -0.40 -22.29 -14.23
C ASN A 42 -0.32 -23.53 -13.31
N GLY A 43 0.25 -23.38 -12.11
CA GLY A 43 0.35 -24.49 -11.14
C GLY A 43 1.46 -25.51 -11.45
N TRP A 44 2.23 -25.34 -12.52
CA TRP A 44 3.37 -26.18 -12.84
C TRP A 44 4.57 -25.78 -11.99
N VAL A 45 5.12 -26.71 -11.25
CA VAL A 45 6.38 -26.51 -10.55
C VAL A 45 7.48 -26.47 -11.61
N THR A 46 8.07 -25.29 -11.84
CA THR A 46 9.34 -25.26 -12.59
C THR A 46 10.40 -25.83 -11.66
N ASN A 47 11.20 -26.78 -12.11
CA ASN A 47 12.30 -27.40 -11.34
C ASN A 47 13.46 -26.41 -11.04
N ARG A 48 13.15 -25.14 -10.83
CA ARG A 48 14.13 -24.08 -10.58
C ARG A 48 13.88 -23.50 -9.22
N ASP A 49 14.89 -23.56 -8.38
CA ASP A 49 14.89 -22.95 -7.07
C ASP A 49 15.41 -21.53 -7.19
N ASP A 50 14.67 -20.56 -6.64
CA ASP A 50 15.08 -19.18 -6.51
C ASP A 50 15.73 -18.96 -5.12
N TYR A 51 16.90 -18.36 -5.11
CA TYR A 51 17.61 -17.96 -3.90
C TYR A 51 17.37 -16.47 -3.65
N TYR A 52 16.89 -16.15 -2.46
CA TYR A 52 16.68 -14.79 -2.00
C TYR A 52 17.67 -14.48 -0.89
N GLN A 53 18.33 -13.34 -0.99
CA GLN A 53 19.26 -12.85 0.03
C GLN A 53 19.03 -11.37 0.29
N MET A 54 19.14 -10.97 1.55
CA MET A 54 19.12 -9.58 1.96
C MET A 54 20.13 -9.39 3.08
N VAL A 55 20.95 -8.35 2.93
CA VAL A 55 21.85 -7.85 3.97
C VAL A 55 21.54 -6.39 4.17
N SER A 56 21.41 -5.95 5.41
CA SER A 56 21.14 -4.55 5.75
C SER A 56 21.99 -4.10 6.94
N LEU A 57 22.55 -2.89 6.83
CA LEU A 57 23.30 -2.22 7.88
C LEU A 57 22.72 -0.80 8.07
N ILE A 58 22.43 -0.43 9.31
CA ILE A 58 21.79 0.86 9.63
C ILE A 58 22.57 1.49 10.81
N PRO A 59 23.74 2.10 10.56
CA PRO A 59 24.41 2.93 11.56
C PRO A 59 23.59 4.20 11.82
N THR A 60 23.50 4.58 13.08
CA THR A 60 22.77 5.76 13.55
C THR A 60 23.69 6.62 14.40
N TRP A 61 23.81 7.89 14.03
CA TRP A 61 24.50 8.94 14.78
C TRP A 61 23.49 9.98 15.28
N ARG A 62 23.93 10.86 16.17
CA ARG A 62 23.02 11.85 16.78
C ARG A 62 22.16 12.64 15.77
N LYS A 63 22.74 13.03 14.62
CA LYS A 63 22.09 13.85 13.60
C LYS A 63 21.98 13.17 12.24
N ALA A 64 22.47 11.94 12.13
CA ALA A 64 22.49 11.23 10.84
C ALA A 64 22.08 9.77 11.03
N LYS A 65 21.30 9.29 10.09
CA LYS A 65 20.99 7.87 9.93
C LYS A 65 21.38 7.49 8.50
N PHE A 66 22.15 6.44 8.38
CA PHE A 66 22.51 5.86 7.09
C PHE A 66 21.98 4.43 7.01
N THR A 67 21.42 4.05 5.89
CA THR A 67 20.99 2.68 5.63
C THR A 67 21.66 2.20 4.36
N GLN A 68 22.32 1.06 4.45
CA GLN A 68 22.85 0.35 3.29
C GLN A 68 22.26 -1.05 3.28
N SER A 69 21.64 -1.43 2.14
CA SER A 69 21.12 -2.78 1.97
C SER A 69 21.49 -3.32 0.61
N LEU A 70 21.74 -4.63 0.56
CA LEU A 70 21.90 -5.39 -0.67
C LEU A 70 20.84 -6.47 -0.70
N LEU A 71 20.06 -6.51 -1.76
CA LEU A 71 19.04 -7.50 -2.02
C LEU A 71 19.42 -8.29 -3.26
N SER A 72 19.24 -9.58 -3.24
CA SER A 72 19.58 -10.46 -4.36
C SER A 72 18.52 -11.52 -4.53
N ARG A 73 18.06 -11.69 -5.75
CA ARG A 73 17.32 -12.85 -6.21
C ARG A 73 18.09 -13.51 -7.34
N MET A 74 18.34 -14.79 -7.24
CA MET A 74 19.13 -15.51 -8.22
C MET A 74 18.67 -16.96 -8.41
N ASN A 75 18.89 -17.48 -9.59
CA ASN A 75 18.80 -18.91 -9.91
C ASN A 75 19.88 -19.27 -10.93
N SER A 76 19.83 -20.47 -11.51
CA SER A 76 20.86 -20.94 -12.44
C SER A 76 21.06 -20.05 -13.69
N ASN A 77 20.05 -19.31 -14.13
CA ASN A 77 20.04 -18.56 -15.39
C ASN A 77 19.65 -17.09 -15.23
N TYR A 78 19.48 -16.64 -14.02
CA TYR A 78 18.94 -15.33 -13.73
C TYR A 78 19.50 -14.76 -12.44
N TYR A 79 19.82 -13.47 -12.43
CA TYR A 79 20.01 -12.72 -11.19
C TYR A 79 19.42 -11.32 -11.29
N ASN A 80 18.94 -10.82 -10.17
CA ASN A 80 18.61 -9.43 -9.92
C ASN A 80 19.21 -9.02 -8.59
N HIS A 81 20.12 -8.06 -8.62
CA HIS A 81 20.74 -7.47 -7.45
C HIS A 81 20.29 -6.04 -7.32
N VAL A 82 19.90 -5.63 -6.13
CA VAL A 82 19.47 -4.27 -5.83
C VAL A 82 20.29 -3.74 -4.66
N SER A 83 21.05 -2.69 -4.90
CA SER A 83 21.74 -1.92 -3.87
C SER A 83 20.90 -0.74 -3.45
N TYR A 84 20.64 -0.59 -2.17
CA TYR A 84 19.87 0.49 -1.56
C TYR A 84 20.75 1.29 -0.60
N SER A 85 20.82 2.58 -0.80
CA SER A 85 21.51 3.54 0.07
C SER A 85 20.54 4.65 0.44
N ASP A 86 20.38 4.93 1.73
CA ASP A 86 19.53 5.99 2.26
C ASP A 86 20.31 6.74 3.34
N MET A 87 20.31 8.05 3.24
CA MET A 87 20.93 8.95 4.19
C MET A 87 19.91 10.00 4.63
N LYS A 88 19.56 10.01 5.92
CA LYS A 88 18.78 11.08 6.55
C LYS A 88 19.68 11.89 7.47
N TYR A 89 19.68 13.21 7.31
CA TYR A 89 20.48 14.14 8.09
C TYR A 89 19.62 15.30 8.63
N GLU A 90 19.77 15.58 9.91
CA GLU A 90 19.15 16.71 10.60
C GLU A 90 20.08 17.92 10.53
N PHE A 91 19.70 18.93 9.72
CA PHE A 91 20.45 20.20 9.62
C PHE A 91 20.20 21.09 10.83
N PHE A 92 18.93 21.31 11.15
CA PHE A 92 18.44 22.05 12.29
C PHE A 92 17.47 21.15 13.07
N SER A 93 17.08 21.56 14.27
CA SER A 93 16.16 20.78 15.12
C SER A 93 14.86 20.36 14.40
N ASP A 94 14.46 21.10 13.40
CA ASP A 94 13.17 20.93 12.73
C ASP A 94 13.31 20.80 11.20
N VAL A 95 14.53 20.57 10.69
CA VAL A 95 14.79 20.47 9.25
C VAL A 95 15.63 19.24 8.93
N TYR A 96 15.10 18.36 8.11
CA TYR A 96 15.74 17.12 7.70
C TYR A 96 15.92 17.07 6.19
N VAL A 97 17.01 16.47 5.77
CA VAL A 97 17.22 16.10 4.36
C VAL A 97 17.43 14.61 4.28
N GLN A 98 16.71 13.96 3.40
CA GLN A 98 16.89 12.54 3.09
C GLN A 98 17.25 12.37 1.62
N SER A 99 18.27 11.58 1.34
CA SER A 99 18.67 11.19 0.00
C SER A 99 18.65 9.68 -0.12
N ILE A 100 17.94 9.18 -1.11
CA ILE A 100 17.85 7.75 -1.43
C ILE A 100 18.44 7.51 -2.81
N LEU A 101 19.31 6.50 -2.91
CA LEU A 101 19.84 6.00 -4.17
C LEU A 101 19.67 4.48 -4.20
N ILE A 102 19.05 4.00 -5.26
CA ILE A 102 18.83 2.58 -5.49
C ILE A 102 19.36 2.23 -6.88
N GLN A 103 20.17 1.17 -6.95
CA GLN A 103 20.70 0.65 -8.21
C GLN A 103 20.26 -0.81 -8.37
N SER A 104 19.75 -1.14 -9.52
CA SER A 104 19.40 -2.51 -9.89
C SER A 104 20.29 -3.03 -11.01
N PHE A 105 20.71 -4.27 -10.88
CA PHE A 105 21.52 -5.00 -11.86
C PHE A 105 20.82 -6.31 -12.14
N ARG A 106 20.47 -6.53 -13.38
CA ARG A 106 19.73 -7.72 -13.81
C ARG A 106 20.41 -8.35 -15.02
N GLN A 107 20.45 -9.69 -15.04
CA GLN A 107 20.79 -10.47 -16.21
C GLN A 107 19.93 -11.74 -16.27
N GLY A 108 19.59 -12.14 -17.48
CA GLY A 108 18.78 -13.33 -17.74
C GLY A 108 17.28 -13.03 -17.77
N ASP A 109 16.51 -14.03 -18.16
CA ASP A 109 15.05 -13.98 -18.19
C ASP A 109 14.47 -14.89 -17.11
N LEU A 110 13.47 -14.38 -16.40
CA LEU A 110 12.63 -15.18 -15.49
C LEU A 110 11.77 -16.20 -16.23
N GLN A 111 11.52 -15.99 -17.53
CA GLN A 111 10.71 -16.84 -18.39
C GLN A 111 11.55 -17.74 -19.31
N ILE A 112 12.29 -18.71 -18.74
CA ILE A 112 12.61 -20.01 -19.35
C ILE A 112 13.59 -20.06 -20.56
N THR A 113 13.73 -19.06 -21.38
CA THR A 113 14.48 -19.17 -22.64
C THR A 113 15.71 -18.29 -22.68
N GLY A 114 16.81 -18.75 -22.10
CA GLY A 114 18.19 -18.31 -22.44
C GLY A 114 18.44 -16.80 -22.41
N ASP A 115 19.61 -16.41 -22.52
CA ASP A 115 20.22 -15.12 -22.86
C ASP A 115 19.36 -13.84 -22.79
N GLY A 116 18.82 -13.54 -21.60
CA GLY A 116 18.27 -12.22 -21.34
C GLY A 116 19.37 -11.17 -21.26
N ASP A 117 19.16 -10.02 -21.89
CA ASP A 117 20.09 -8.91 -21.89
C ASP A 117 20.40 -8.42 -20.49
N TYR A 118 21.65 -8.02 -20.27
CA TYR A 118 22.02 -7.27 -19.06
C TYR A 118 21.31 -5.92 -19.04
N SER A 119 20.72 -5.58 -17.91
CA SER A 119 20.13 -4.26 -17.69
C SER A 119 20.56 -3.69 -16.33
N GLU A 120 20.86 -2.41 -16.35
CA GLU A 120 21.14 -1.60 -15.17
C GLU A 120 20.12 -0.46 -15.10
N GLY A 121 19.60 -0.20 -13.91
CA GLY A 121 18.67 0.90 -13.69
C GLY A 121 18.86 1.55 -12.34
N ARG A 122 18.46 2.81 -12.25
CA ARG A 122 18.58 3.64 -11.05
C ARG A 122 17.25 4.25 -10.65
N LEU A 123 17.11 4.42 -9.35
CA LEU A 123 16.10 5.21 -8.70
C LEU A 123 16.83 6.15 -7.74
N ALA A 124 16.52 7.42 -7.80
CA ALA A 124 17.01 8.40 -6.83
C ALA A 124 15.86 9.24 -6.31
N SER A 125 15.93 9.63 -5.04
CA SER A 125 15.04 10.64 -4.50
C SER A 125 15.76 11.54 -3.50
N LEU A 126 15.31 12.78 -3.45
CA LEU A 126 15.72 13.78 -2.49
C LEU A 126 14.48 14.31 -1.79
N ASN A 127 14.48 14.27 -0.47
CA ASN A 127 13.40 14.76 0.36
C ASN A 127 13.91 15.83 1.31
N LEU A 128 13.15 16.92 1.43
CA LEU A 128 13.34 18.00 2.40
C LEU A 128 12.10 18.07 3.28
N GLU A 129 12.25 17.76 4.55
CA GLU A 129 11.22 17.86 5.59
C GLU A 129 11.53 19.03 6.52
N ALA A 130 10.53 19.83 6.85
CA ALA A 130 10.67 20.91 7.82
C ALA A 130 9.42 20.98 8.72
N GLU A 131 9.63 21.06 10.04
CA GLU A 131 8.56 21.07 11.04
C GLU A 131 8.61 22.34 11.93
N PRO A 132 8.55 23.58 11.36
CA PRO A 132 8.63 24.79 12.14
C PRO A 132 7.32 25.07 12.89
N GLY A 133 7.33 24.89 14.22
CA GLY A 133 6.19 25.16 15.08
C GLY A 133 5.00 24.25 14.79
N ASN A 134 3.92 24.82 14.26
CA ASN A 134 2.68 24.06 13.93
C ASN A 134 2.60 23.60 12.49
N TRP A 135 3.63 23.81 11.70
CA TRP A 135 3.72 23.41 10.31
C TRP A 135 4.47 22.10 10.16
N ASN A 136 4.05 21.30 9.19
CA ASN A 136 4.83 20.23 8.62
C ASN A 136 4.89 20.45 7.11
N LEU A 137 6.09 20.57 6.59
CA LEU A 137 6.38 20.83 5.17
C LEU A 137 7.26 19.70 4.67
N ASP A 138 6.88 19.10 3.56
CA ASP A 138 7.64 18.06 2.88
C ASP A 138 7.73 18.36 1.38
N THR A 139 8.93 18.24 0.82
CA THR A 139 9.15 18.39 -0.62
C THR A 139 10.03 17.26 -1.09
N LYS A 140 9.52 16.43 -1.97
CA LYS A 140 10.21 15.25 -2.47
C LYS A 140 10.30 15.27 -3.99
N TYR A 141 11.51 15.14 -4.49
CA TYR A 141 11.77 14.80 -5.88
C TYR A 141 12.17 13.34 -6.00
N SER A 142 11.61 12.63 -6.96
CA SER A 142 11.93 11.24 -7.26
C SER A 142 12.15 11.03 -8.74
N PHE A 143 13.05 10.14 -9.07
CA PHE A 143 13.43 9.78 -10.43
C PHE A 143 13.59 8.28 -10.55
N ILE A 144 12.96 7.67 -11.54
CA ILE A 144 13.04 6.21 -11.79
C ILE A 144 13.31 5.95 -13.27
N GLN A 145 14.46 5.34 -13.56
CA GLN A 145 14.81 4.96 -14.93
C GLN A 145 13.92 3.84 -15.47
N LYS A 146 13.74 3.82 -16.79
CA LYS A 146 12.98 2.78 -17.49
C LYS A 146 13.53 1.36 -17.26
N SER A 147 14.85 1.24 -17.18
CA SER A 147 15.56 -0.03 -16.97
C SER A 147 15.61 -0.49 -15.51
N PHE A 148 15.11 0.33 -14.57
CA PHE A 148 15.10 -0.03 -13.16
C PHE A 148 14.18 -1.24 -12.91
N ASN A 149 14.70 -2.23 -12.20
CA ASN A 149 13.95 -3.42 -11.83
C ASN A 149 14.35 -3.90 -10.43
N ALA A 150 13.36 -4.08 -9.58
CA ALA A 150 13.53 -4.64 -8.24
C ALA A 150 12.57 -5.82 -8.05
N ASP A 151 12.93 -6.99 -8.52
CA ASP A 151 12.11 -8.21 -8.52
C ASP A 151 11.67 -8.67 -7.13
N MET A 152 12.40 -8.30 -6.10
CA MET A 152 12.05 -8.60 -4.71
C MET A 152 11.09 -7.56 -4.13
N GLY A 153 10.86 -6.46 -4.84
CA GLY A 153 10.05 -5.33 -4.42
C GLY A 153 8.70 -5.26 -5.14
N ALA A 154 7.97 -4.18 -4.85
CA ALA A 154 6.69 -3.84 -5.47
C ALA A 154 6.79 -2.42 -6.08
N ILE A 155 7.61 -2.28 -7.12
CA ILE A 155 7.72 -1.04 -7.89
C ILE A 155 7.04 -1.29 -9.23
N TYR A 156 5.91 -0.61 -9.42
CA TYR A 156 5.01 -0.85 -10.55
C TYR A 156 5.23 0.09 -11.72
N GLU A 157 5.82 1.25 -11.47
CA GLU A 157 6.02 2.28 -12.48
C GLU A 157 7.51 2.65 -12.58
N THR A 158 7.98 2.78 -13.81
CA THR A 158 9.33 3.20 -14.16
C THR A 158 9.29 4.21 -15.29
N ASN A 159 10.40 4.83 -15.62
CA ASN A 159 10.52 5.81 -16.70
C ASN A 159 9.80 7.13 -16.41
N TYR A 160 9.84 7.58 -15.16
CA TYR A 160 9.26 8.86 -14.78
C TYR A 160 10.09 9.59 -13.74
N ASP A 161 9.84 10.87 -13.60
CA ASP A 161 10.19 11.66 -12.45
C ASP A 161 8.95 12.34 -11.88
N ASP A 162 8.99 12.65 -10.61
CA ASP A 162 7.92 13.37 -9.93
C ASP A 162 8.47 14.34 -8.88
N LEU A 163 7.82 15.48 -8.77
CA LEU A 163 8.01 16.46 -7.71
C LEU A 163 6.74 16.50 -6.88
N ASN A 164 6.86 16.18 -5.61
CA ASN A 164 5.78 16.25 -4.64
C ASN A 164 6.03 17.38 -3.65
N PHE A 165 4.96 18.04 -3.27
CA PHE A 165 4.95 19.04 -2.20
C PHE A 165 3.78 18.74 -1.27
N ASP A 166 4.05 18.65 0.01
CA ASP A 166 3.06 18.49 1.08
C ASP A 166 3.23 19.61 2.10
N ALA A 167 2.13 20.19 2.54
CA ALA A 167 2.14 21.17 3.60
C ALA A 167 0.92 20.93 4.50
N SER A 168 1.14 20.86 5.79
CA SER A 168 0.07 20.80 6.78
C SER A 168 0.32 21.77 7.92
N TRP A 169 -0.77 22.24 8.49
CA TRP A 169 -0.76 23.10 9.65
C TRP A 169 -1.88 22.70 10.59
N SER A 170 -1.62 22.72 11.88
CA SER A 170 -2.63 22.42 12.89
C SER A 170 -2.46 23.30 14.14
N SER A 171 -3.56 23.55 14.81
CA SER A 171 -3.59 24.25 16.09
C SER A 171 -4.46 23.51 17.10
N GLU A 172 -4.03 23.48 18.35
CA GLU A 172 -4.71 22.81 19.46
C GLU A 172 -5.04 23.79 20.59
N HIS A 173 -6.26 23.69 21.12
CA HIS A 173 -6.77 24.50 22.22
C HIS A 173 -7.50 23.63 23.24
N THR A 174 -6.99 23.52 24.45
CA THR A 174 -7.46 22.55 25.45
C THR A 174 -8.81 22.86 26.08
N GLU A 175 -9.28 24.11 26.04
CA GLU A 175 -10.49 24.54 26.80
C GLU A 175 -11.57 25.22 25.93
N ARG A 176 -11.54 25.05 24.61
CA ARG A 176 -12.48 25.69 23.70
C ARG A 176 -13.45 24.69 23.08
N LEU A 177 -14.60 25.19 22.61
CA LEU A 177 -15.56 24.41 21.85
C LEU A 177 -14.89 23.72 20.65
N VAL A 178 -14.03 24.43 19.94
CA VAL A 178 -13.13 23.90 18.89
C VAL A 178 -11.80 23.58 19.58
N SER A 179 -11.53 22.31 19.78
CA SER A 179 -10.33 21.85 20.48
C SER A 179 -9.12 21.75 19.57
N LYS A 180 -9.33 21.34 18.33
CA LYS A 180 -8.25 21.25 17.31
C LYS A 180 -8.81 21.60 15.94
N TYR A 181 -7.96 22.19 15.10
CA TYR A 181 -8.28 22.36 13.69
C TYR A 181 -6.98 22.46 12.88
N GLY A 182 -7.10 22.16 11.60
CA GLY A 182 -5.95 22.19 10.71
C GLY A 182 -6.37 22.06 9.26
N PHE A 183 -5.39 22.24 8.42
CA PHE A 183 -5.51 21.97 6.99
C PHE A 183 -4.26 21.27 6.46
N ASN A 184 -4.41 20.62 5.34
CA ASN A 184 -3.32 20.04 4.59
C ASN A 184 -3.50 20.33 3.10
N THR A 185 -2.41 20.44 2.39
CA THR A 185 -2.40 20.47 0.93
C THR A 185 -1.28 19.56 0.44
N TRP A 186 -1.55 18.88 -0.66
CA TRP A 186 -0.58 18.05 -1.33
C TRP A 186 -0.65 18.32 -2.83
N SER A 187 0.49 18.40 -3.48
CA SER A 187 0.57 18.52 -4.91
C SER A 187 1.66 17.62 -5.48
N SER A 188 1.45 17.12 -6.69
CA SER A 188 2.38 16.30 -7.41
C SER A 188 2.38 16.69 -8.87
N ILE A 189 3.57 16.74 -9.47
CA ILE A 189 3.76 16.92 -10.91
C ILE A 189 4.74 15.87 -11.36
N GLY A 190 4.32 15.03 -12.30
CA GLY A 190 5.13 13.95 -12.88
C GLY A 190 5.33 14.14 -14.37
N SER A 191 6.47 13.65 -14.86
CA SER A 191 6.78 13.60 -16.28
C SER A 191 7.34 12.24 -16.68
N THR A 192 7.11 11.86 -17.95
CA THR A 192 7.74 10.68 -18.54
C THR A 192 9.11 11.07 -19.07
N LEU A 193 10.14 10.31 -18.72
CA LEU A 193 11.52 10.59 -19.11
C LEU A 193 11.73 10.32 -20.61
N ASN A 194 12.42 11.22 -21.28
CA ASN A 194 12.89 11.03 -22.63
C ASN A 194 14.11 10.09 -22.67
N LYS A 195 14.41 9.54 -23.83
CA LYS A 195 15.56 8.62 -24.01
C LYS A 195 16.90 9.27 -23.65
N GLU A 196 17.05 10.56 -23.93
CA GLU A 196 18.24 11.34 -23.60
C GLU A 196 18.38 11.60 -22.11
N ASP A 197 17.29 11.90 -21.41
CA ASP A 197 17.26 12.12 -19.97
C ASP A 197 17.70 10.86 -19.20
N ASN A 198 17.29 9.69 -19.68
CA ASN A 198 17.70 8.41 -19.12
C ASN A 198 19.24 8.16 -19.24
N GLN A 199 19.90 8.73 -20.26
CA GLN A 199 21.35 8.56 -20.44
C GLN A 199 22.17 9.57 -19.65
N THR A 200 21.72 10.82 -19.59
CA THR A 200 22.42 11.90 -18.89
C THR A 200 22.47 11.66 -17.39
N PHE A 201 21.41 11.14 -16.81
CA PHE A 201 21.34 10.82 -15.38
C PHE A 201 22.30 9.68 -14.96
N LEU A 202 22.73 8.83 -15.90
CA LEU A 202 23.71 7.77 -15.65
C LEU A 202 25.10 8.29 -15.28
N ALA A 203 25.45 9.51 -15.70
CA ALA A 203 26.80 10.02 -15.55
C ALA A 203 27.06 10.86 -14.29
N ILE A 204 26.07 11.64 -13.81
CA ILE A 204 26.33 12.73 -12.86
C ILE A 204 25.33 12.75 -11.67
N GLY A 205 24.20 12.01 -11.72
CA GLY A 205 23.07 12.16 -10.78
C GLY A 205 22.20 13.39 -11.11
N PRO A 206 21.13 13.67 -10.37
CA PRO A 206 20.27 14.82 -10.62
C PRO A 206 21.04 16.12 -10.41
N THR A 207 21.08 16.94 -11.43
CA THR A 207 21.67 18.27 -11.39
C THR A 207 20.58 19.33 -11.12
N LEU A 208 20.98 20.53 -10.66
CA LEU A 208 20.05 21.66 -10.58
C LEU A 208 19.41 22.01 -11.92
N ASP A 209 20.08 21.69 -13.03
CA ASP A 209 19.55 21.86 -14.40
C ASP A 209 18.45 20.84 -14.71
N ASP A 210 18.48 19.64 -14.15
CA ASP A 210 17.40 18.66 -14.29
C ASP A 210 16.14 19.13 -13.57
N PHE A 211 16.26 19.70 -12.37
CA PHE A 211 15.18 20.40 -11.68
C PHE A 211 14.62 21.57 -12.53
N ALA A 212 15.49 22.39 -13.09
CA ALA A 212 15.09 23.51 -13.94
C ALA A 212 14.42 23.03 -15.24
N ASN A 213 14.81 21.87 -15.76
CA ASN A 213 14.23 21.28 -16.96
C ASN A 213 12.84 20.69 -16.73
N ILE A 214 12.59 20.09 -15.56
CA ILE A 214 11.24 19.66 -15.13
C ILE A 214 10.32 20.88 -15.03
N LEU A 215 10.77 21.93 -14.35
CA LEU A 215 10.02 23.19 -14.24
C LEU A 215 9.81 23.89 -15.60
N LYS A 216 10.70 23.67 -16.56
CA LYS A 216 10.59 24.19 -17.94
C LYS A 216 9.82 23.27 -18.90
N GLY A 217 9.31 22.11 -18.42
CA GLY A 217 8.48 21.20 -19.20
C GLY A 217 9.21 20.47 -20.33
N ARG A 218 10.50 20.18 -20.17
CA ARG A 218 11.28 19.38 -21.15
C ARG A 218 10.94 17.89 -21.14
N GLY A 219 10.44 17.35 -20.00
CA GLY A 219 9.82 16.05 -19.97
C GLY A 219 8.45 16.04 -20.64
N GLN A 220 7.97 14.90 -21.10
CA GLN A 220 6.57 14.80 -21.52
C GLN A 220 5.72 14.77 -20.25
N PHE A 221 4.92 15.80 -20.03
CA PHE A 221 3.93 15.84 -18.96
C PHE A 221 3.17 14.51 -18.89
N SER A 222 3.16 13.85 -17.74
CA SER A 222 2.41 12.63 -17.49
C SER A 222 1.22 12.86 -16.58
N SER A 223 1.43 13.55 -15.46
CA SER A 223 0.35 13.77 -14.50
C SER A 223 0.60 15.02 -13.65
N ALA A 224 -0.47 15.60 -13.15
CA ALA A 224 -0.43 16.59 -12.06
C ALA A 224 -1.63 16.38 -11.14
N THR A 225 -1.42 16.54 -9.86
CA THR A 225 -2.47 16.41 -8.85
C THR A 225 -2.32 17.53 -7.83
N ILE A 226 -3.43 18.13 -7.46
CA ILE A 226 -3.49 19.09 -6.34
C ILE A 226 -4.62 18.61 -5.42
N SER A 227 -4.30 18.46 -4.16
CA SER A 227 -5.22 18.09 -3.10
C SER A 227 -5.18 19.12 -1.99
N GLY A 228 -6.32 19.38 -1.38
CA GLY A 228 -6.40 20.20 -0.20
C GLY A 228 -7.52 19.73 0.70
N GLY A 229 -7.29 19.77 2.00
CA GLY A 229 -8.27 19.35 2.97
C GLY A 229 -8.19 20.15 4.25
N GLY A 230 -9.22 20.03 5.05
CA GLY A 230 -9.24 20.61 6.38
C GLY A 230 -10.03 19.75 7.35
N TRP A 231 -9.78 19.94 8.60
CA TRP A 231 -10.48 19.24 9.66
C TRP A 231 -10.66 20.12 10.89
N VAL A 232 -11.75 19.87 11.60
CA VAL A 232 -12.08 20.55 12.85
C VAL A 232 -12.55 19.53 13.86
N GLN A 233 -11.99 19.59 15.06
CA GLN A 233 -12.38 18.76 16.19
C GLN A 233 -13.12 19.60 17.22
N PHE A 234 -14.31 19.15 17.60
CA PHE A 234 -15.16 19.80 18.60
C PHE A 234 -15.14 19.03 19.91
N LEU A 235 -15.03 19.74 21.04
CA LEU A 235 -15.06 19.19 22.40
C LEU A 235 -14.11 18.01 22.62
N SER A 236 -13.04 17.92 21.84
CA SER A 236 -12.09 16.79 21.80
C SER A 236 -12.76 15.41 21.51
N LYS A 237 -13.94 15.41 20.93
CA LYS A 237 -14.78 14.21 20.75
C LYS A 237 -15.22 13.99 19.31
N TYR A 238 -15.60 15.06 18.62
CA TYR A 238 -16.16 14.99 17.26
C TYR A 238 -15.18 15.59 16.28
N THR A 239 -14.93 14.91 15.18
CA THR A 239 -14.10 15.44 14.09
C THR A 239 -14.87 15.46 12.80
N ILE A 240 -14.87 16.60 12.13
CA ILE A 240 -15.33 16.74 10.74
C ILE A 240 -14.12 17.03 9.89
N SER A 241 -13.95 16.30 8.81
CA SER A 241 -12.89 16.53 7.84
C SER A 241 -13.38 16.48 6.42
N THR A 242 -12.72 17.23 5.55
CA THR A 242 -12.97 17.22 4.11
C THR A 242 -11.64 17.15 3.37
N ASN A 243 -11.65 16.49 2.24
CA ASN A 243 -10.54 16.46 1.30
C ASN A 243 -11.08 16.64 -0.12
N LEU A 244 -10.46 17.54 -0.86
CA LEU A 244 -10.71 17.82 -2.26
C LEU A 244 -9.45 17.53 -3.05
N ASN A 245 -9.58 16.86 -4.17
CA ASN A 245 -8.48 16.56 -5.06
C ASN A 245 -8.91 16.84 -6.50
N THR A 246 -8.01 17.42 -7.28
CA THR A 246 -8.13 17.47 -8.74
C THR A 246 -6.86 16.95 -9.38
N SER A 247 -7.01 16.16 -10.41
CA SER A 247 -5.90 15.54 -11.12
C SER A 247 -6.02 15.71 -12.63
N LYS A 248 -4.87 15.73 -13.28
CA LYS A 248 -4.76 15.64 -14.74
C LYS A 248 -3.77 14.53 -15.07
N THR A 249 -4.15 13.66 -15.98
CA THR A 249 -3.30 12.56 -16.44
C THR A 249 -3.26 12.56 -17.96
N LYS A 250 -2.08 12.42 -18.55
CA LYS A 250 -1.91 12.33 -20.00
C LYS A 250 -1.81 10.87 -20.40
N GLU A 251 -2.76 10.42 -21.24
CA GLU A 251 -2.78 9.07 -21.79
C GLU A 251 -3.13 9.13 -23.27
N ASP A 252 -2.48 8.30 -24.09
CA ASP A 252 -2.67 8.24 -25.54
C ASP A 252 -2.64 9.64 -26.22
N GLY A 253 -1.81 10.56 -25.72
CA GLY A 253 -1.68 11.93 -26.20
C GLY A 253 -2.79 12.90 -25.76
N ARG A 254 -3.77 12.45 -24.99
CA ARG A 254 -4.87 13.27 -24.46
C ARG A 254 -4.71 13.50 -22.96
N ILE A 255 -5.21 14.63 -22.49
CA ILE A 255 -5.24 14.97 -21.06
C ILE A 255 -6.65 14.68 -20.52
N HIS A 256 -6.73 13.84 -19.52
CA HIS A 256 -7.94 13.51 -18.79
C HIS A 256 -7.90 14.21 -17.42
N SER A 257 -9.04 14.71 -16.99
CA SER A 257 -9.19 15.34 -15.67
C SER A 257 -9.95 14.40 -14.74
N GLY A 258 -9.52 14.33 -13.50
CA GLY A 258 -10.22 13.64 -12.42
C GLY A 258 -10.46 14.57 -11.24
N ASP A 259 -11.45 14.28 -10.44
CA ASP A 259 -11.74 14.96 -9.19
C ASP A 259 -12.18 13.98 -8.10
N PHE A 260 -11.94 14.37 -6.87
CA PHE A 260 -12.30 13.61 -5.69
C PHE A 260 -12.73 14.54 -4.57
N LEU A 261 -13.86 14.23 -3.95
CA LEU A 261 -14.35 14.85 -2.72
C LEU A 261 -14.51 13.76 -1.67
N ASN A 262 -14.00 13.98 -0.49
CA ASN A 262 -14.26 13.13 0.67
C ASN A 262 -14.72 14.00 1.85
N LEU A 263 -15.81 13.58 2.49
CA LEU A 263 -16.35 14.15 3.72
C LEU A 263 -16.37 13.05 4.77
N VAL A 264 -15.79 13.31 5.95
CA VAL A 264 -15.71 12.33 7.04
C VAL A 264 -16.20 12.98 8.34
N PHE A 265 -17.04 12.26 9.03
CA PHE A 265 -17.43 12.56 10.41
C PHE A 265 -16.98 11.41 11.30
N ASN A 266 -16.27 11.73 12.39
CA ASN A 266 -15.84 10.78 13.41
C ASN A 266 -16.37 11.21 14.77
N ASP A 267 -16.86 10.24 15.54
CA ASP A 267 -17.28 10.42 16.94
C ASP A 267 -16.44 9.52 17.86
N TYR A 268 -15.77 10.14 18.81
CA TYR A 268 -15.00 9.50 19.88
C TYR A 268 -15.56 9.83 21.27
N HIS A 269 -16.86 10.21 21.32
CA HIS A 269 -17.51 10.67 22.55
C HIS A 269 -17.61 9.58 23.63
N TRP A 270 -17.82 8.36 23.20
CA TRP A 270 -18.01 7.24 24.12
C TRP A 270 -16.67 6.57 24.43
N GLU A 271 -16.37 6.36 25.73
CA GLU A 271 -15.09 5.71 26.12
C GLU A 271 -14.89 4.34 25.48
N ASN A 272 -16.00 3.64 25.20
CA ASN A 272 -15.99 2.26 24.75
C ASN A 272 -16.53 2.08 23.31
N LEU A 273 -16.86 3.15 22.61
CA LEU A 273 -17.42 3.09 21.27
C LEU A 273 -16.96 4.30 20.46
N SER A 274 -16.43 4.05 19.29
CA SER A 274 -16.18 5.07 18.27
C SER A 274 -16.87 4.70 16.96
N TYR A 275 -17.31 5.69 16.22
CA TYR A 275 -17.82 5.45 14.87
C TYR A 275 -17.36 6.52 13.90
N SER A 276 -17.33 6.14 12.63
CA SER A 276 -17.02 7.00 11.51
C SER A 276 -18.04 6.83 10.41
N ILE A 277 -18.45 7.93 9.82
CA ILE A 277 -19.29 7.95 8.62
C ILE A 277 -18.56 8.77 7.59
N SER A 278 -18.41 8.25 6.36
CA SER A 278 -17.84 9.03 5.29
C SER A 278 -18.61 8.90 3.99
N TYR A 279 -18.55 9.96 3.21
CA TYR A 279 -19.02 10.03 1.85
C TYR A 279 -17.87 10.44 0.96
N SER A 280 -17.65 9.69 -0.11
CA SER A 280 -16.68 10.05 -1.14
C SER A 280 -17.35 10.08 -2.51
N ARG A 281 -17.01 11.09 -3.29
CA ARG A 281 -17.32 11.16 -4.72
C ARG A 281 -16.02 11.24 -5.48
N ARG A 282 -15.88 10.43 -6.54
CA ARG A 282 -14.70 10.43 -7.40
C ARG A 282 -15.06 10.40 -8.86
N HIS A 283 -14.26 11.10 -9.68
CA HIS A 283 -14.12 10.85 -11.09
C HIS A 283 -12.65 10.56 -11.36
N SER A 284 -12.36 9.46 -12.00
CA SER A 284 -10.98 9.08 -12.32
C SER A 284 -10.89 8.41 -13.69
N TYR A 285 -9.73 8.59 -14.32
CA TYR A 285 -9.43 7.92 -15.57
C TYR A 285 -9.16 6.44 -15.32
N GLN A 286 -9.84 5.59 -16.12
CA GLN A 286 -9.67 4.14 -16.08
C GLN A 286 -8.89 3.69 -17.30
N TYR A 287 -7.66 3.24 -17.07
CA TYR A 287 -6.71 2.83 -18.12
C TYR A 287 -7.25 1.71 -19.01
N SER A 288 -7.98 0.77 -18.44
CA SER A 288 -8.54 -0.37 -19.18
C SER A 288 -9.63 0.01 -20.18
N LEU A 289 -10.38 1.07 -19.90
CA LEU A 289 -11.49 1.55 -20.74
C LEU A 289 -11.14 2.85 -21.45
N LYS A 290 -10.01 3.48 -21.13
CA LYS A 290 -9.53 4.74 -21.70
C LYS A 290 -10.53 5.91 -21.56
N GLU A 291 -11.31 5.91 -20.47
CA GLU A 291 -12.33 6.92 -20.19
C GLU A 291 -12.34 7.34 -18.72
N VAL A 292 -13.00 8.46 -18.44
CA VAL A 292 -13.20 8.96 -17.07
C VAL A 292 -14.56 8.51 -16.57
N PHE A 293 -14.60 7.91 -15.38
CA PHE A 293 -15.82 7.44 -14.74
C PHE A 293 -16.01 8.03 -13.36
N GLY A 294 -17.27 8.22 -13.00
CA GLY A 294 -17.71 8.67 -11.69
C GLY A 294 -18.24 7.56 -10.79
N GLY A 295 -18.21 7.84 -9.50
CA GLY A 295 -18.81 6.97 -8.50
C GLY A 295 -18.87 7.63 -7.13
N ASN A 296 -19.71 7.05 -6.28
CA ASN A 296 -19.85 7.46 -4.90
C ASN A 296 -19.64 6.26 -3.98
N ASP A 297 -19.00 6.51 -2.85
CA ASP A 297 -18.78 5.53 -1.79
C ASP A 297 -19.40 6.08 -0.50
N TYR A 298 -20.22 5.28 0.17
CA TYR A 298 -20.79 5.58 1.48
C TYR A 298 -20.25 4.56 2.47
N TYR A 299 -19.45 5.02 3.42
CA TYR A 299 -18.77 4.17 4.38
C TYR A 299 -19.27 4.43 5.79
N ILE A 300 -19.42 3.36 6.55
CA ILE A 300 -19.72 3.39 7.98
C ILE A 300 -18.79 2.43 8.72
N TYR A 301 -18.31 2.87 9.85
CA TYR A 301 -17.40 2.11 10.70
C TYR A 301 -17.80 2.27 12.16
N PHE A 302 -17.81 1.17 12.90
CA PHE A 302 -17.97 1.11 14.34
C PHE A 302 -16.85 0.28 14.94
N ASN A 303 -16.28 0.77 16.03
CA ASN A 303 -15.30 0.05 16.83
C ASN A 303 -15.60 0.27 18.30
N GLY A 304 -15.59 -0.78 19.09
CA GLY A 304 -15.90 -0.64 20.50
C GLY A 304 -15.54 -1.85 21.34
N ASN A 305 -15.65 -1.63 22.65
CA ASN A 305 -15.43 -2.62 23.69
C ASN A 305 -16.76 -2.86 24.43
N LEU A 306 -17.38 -4.02 24.18
CA LEU A 306 -18.53 -4.49 24.95
C LEU A 306 -17.96 -5.22 26.18
N PHE A 307 -17.93 -4.54 27.34
CA PHE A 307 -17.25 -5.05 28.53
C PHE A 307 -15.73 -5.16 28.35
N LYS A 308 -14.98 -5.38 29.41
CA LYS A 308 -13.50 -5.48 29.38
C LYS A 308 -12.96 -6.65 28.55
N GLN A 309 -13.82 -7.58 28.15
CA GLN A 309 -13.42 -8.83 27.53
C GLN A 309 -13.80 -8.94 26.05
N PHE A 310 -14.66 -8.06 25.53
CA PHE A 310 -15.18 -8.15 24.18
C PHE A 310 -14.83 -6.88 23.40
N ASP A 311 -13.99 -7.04 22.38
CA ASP A 311 -13.72 -6.00 21.41
C ASP A 311 -14.47 -6.35 20.10
N PHE A 312 -15.14 -5.38 19.49
CA PHE A 312 -15.81 -5.58 18.21
C PHE A 312 -15.47 -4.49 17.22
N THR A 313 -15.52 -4.85 15.95
CA THR A 313 -15.42 -3.92 14.83
C THR A 313 -16.46 -4.29 13.80
N LEU A 314 -17.18 -3.29 13.28
CA LEU A 314 -18.10 -3.43 12.16
C LEU A 314 -17.77 -2.37 11.14
N ASP A 315 -17.64 -2.75 9.89
CA ASP A 315 -17.43 -1.83 8.77
C ASP A 315 -18.28 -2.22 7.58
N GLY A 316 -18.67 -1.23 6.80
CA GLY A 316 -19.42 -1.44 5.59
C GLY A 316 -19.28 -0.28 4.62
N THR A 317 -19.17 -0.59 3.34
CA THR A 317 -19.16 0.39 2.26
C THR A 317 -20.22 0.02 1.24
N TYR A 318 -21.06 0.98 0.91
CA TYR A 318 -21.97 0.92 -0.23
C TYR A 318 -21.39 1.75 -1.36
N TYR A 319 -21.23 1.13 -2.52
CA TYR A 319 -20.65 1.72 -3.73
C TYR A 319 -21.73 1.93 -4.78
N THR A 320 -21.71 3.09 -5.44
CA THR A 320 -22.52 3.36 -6.63
C THR A 320 -21.62 3.90 -7.72
N TYR A 321 -21.49 3.20 -8.83
CA TYR A 321 -20.62 3.58 -9.93
C TYR A 321 -21.39 3.76 -11.24
N GLU A 322 -20.92 4.68 -12.05
CA GLU A 322 -21.43 4.88 -13.42
C GLU A 322 -21.14 3.67 -14.32
N TYR A 323 -20.15 2.85 -13.88
CA TYR A 323 -19.71 1.63 -14.57
C TYR A 323 -19.67 0.41 -13.65
N PRO A 324 -19.69 -0.83 -14.21
CA PRO A 324 -19.63 -2.05 -13.45
C PRO A 324 -18.42 -2.14 -12.50
N CYS A 325 -18.59 -2.75 -11.34
CA CYS A 325 -17.57 -2.87 -10.29
C CYS A 325 -16.27 -3.54 -10.75
N ALA A 326 -16.32 -4.44 -11.73
CA ALA A 326 -15.14 -5.10 -12.29
C ALA A 326 -14.11 -4.12 -12.86
N VAL A 327 -14.54 -2.97 -13.39
CA VAL A 327 -13.66 -1.91 -13.90
C VAL A 327 -12.85 -1.29 -12.78
N TRP A 328 -13.48 -1.01 -11.65
CA TRP A 328 -12.85 -0.40 -10.49
C TRP A 328 -11.94 -1.37 -9.74
N MET A 329 -12.24 -2.66 -9.82
CA MET A 329 -11.46 -3.73 -9.18
C MET A 329 -10.31 -4.25 -10.07
N GLN A 330 -10.10 -3.65 -11.26
CA GLN A 330 -9.06 -4.05 -12.23
C GLN A 330 -9.11 -5.55 -12.61
N VAL A 331 -10.30 -6.12 -12.65
CA VAL A 331 -10.52 -7.50 -13.11
C VAL A 331 -10.58 -7.51 -14.64
N ASP A 332 -10.04 -8.55 -15.26
CA ASP A 332 -9.89 -8.72 -16.71
C ASP A 332 -11.01 -8.08 -17.56
N THR A 333 -10.65 -7.12 -18.41
CA THR A 333 -11.56 -6.20 -19.09
C THR A 333 -12.22 -6.76 -20.35
N THR A 334 -11.79 -7.90 -20.84
CA THR A 334 -12.26 -8.45 -22.12
C THR A 334 -13.69 -8.98 -22.10
N GLN A 335 -14.30 -9.14 -20.91
CA GLN A 335 -15.65 -9.67 -20.72
C GLN A 335 -16.62 -8.70 -20.02
N ILE A 336 -16.25 -7.45 -19.83
CA ILE A 336 -16.91 -6.49 -18.90
C ILE A 336 -18.26 -5.95 -19.43
N LEU A 337 -18.60 -6.08 -20.69
CA LEU A 337 -19.62 -5.24 -21.33
C LEU A 337 -21.06 -5.70 -21.16
N GLN A 338 -21.35 -6.82 -20.52
CA GLN A 338 -22.73 -7.30 -20.38
C GLN A 338 -23.01 -7.75 -18.93
N GLU A 339 -23.90 -7.08 -18.22
CA GLU A 339 -24.57 -7.52 -16.98
C GLU A 339 -23.73 -7.49 -15.68
N GLN A 340 -23.13 -6.35 -15.33
CA GLN A 340 -22.48 -6.26 -14.01
C GLN A 340 -23.13 -5.19 -13.12
N ASP A 341 -23.19 -5.47 -11.82
CA ASP A 341 -23.76 -4.57 -10.84
C ASP A 341 -22.96 -3.26 -10.77
N ARG A 342 -23.67 -2.14 -10.87
CA ARG A 342 -23.13 -0.80 -10.64
C ARG A 342 -23.18 -0.41 -9.18
N GLU A 343 -23.92 -1.16 -8.41
CA GLU A 343 -24.11 -0.96 -6.99
C GLU A 343 -23.75 -2.23 -6.24
N PHE A 344 -22.96 -2.12 -5.19
CA PHE A 344 -22.59 -3.26 -4.37
C PHE A 344 -22.21 -2.85 -2.94
N ILE A 345 -22.24 -3.81 -2.04
CA ILE A 345 -21.88 -3.66 -0.64
C ILE A 345 -20.69 -4.55 -0.32
N ILE A 346 -19.71 -4.00 0.37
CA ILE A 346 -18.69 -4.76 1.06
C ILE A 346 -18.84 -4.44 2.54
N ALA A 347 -19.04 -5.46 3.37
CA ALA A 347 -19.18 -5.28 4.81
C ALA A 347 -18.38 -6.33 5.56
N SER A 348 -17.84 -5.98 6.71
CA SER A 348 -17.19 -6.94 7.60
C SER A 348 -17.52 -6.68 9.07
N GLY A 349 -17.40 -7.72 9.87
CA GLY A 349 -17.55 -7.63 11.31
C GLY A 349 -16.57 -8.56 12.00
N THR A 350 -15.98 -8.08 13.09
CA THR A 350 -15.12 -8.89 13.95
C THR A 350 -15.59 -8.81 15.39
N LEU A 351 -15.45 -9.92 16.12
CA LEU A 351 -15.66 -10.00 17.54
C LEU A 351 -14.52 -10.77 18.18
N ASN A 352 -13.80 -10.11 19.07
CA ASN A 352 -12.71 -10.70 19.83
C ASN A 352 -13.15 -10.88 21.27
N TYR A 353 -13.00 -12.09 21.81
CA TYR A 353 -13.26 -12.41 23.20
C TYR A 353 -11.96 -12.79 23.91
N LYS A 354 -11.57 -12.02 24.89
CA LYS A 354 -10.42 -12.26 25.76
C LYS A 354 -10.87 -13.09 26.96
N ALA A 355 -10.76 -14.42 26.86
CA ALA A 355 -11.09 -15.33 27.97
C ALA A 355 -10.12 -15.21 29.15
N SER A 356 -8.87 -14.87 28.88
CA SER A 356 -7.83 -14.57 29.86
C SER A 356 -6.75 -13.67 29.20
N ASN A 357 -5.73 -13.29 29.98
CA ASN A 357 -4.56 -12.59 29.42
C ASN A 357 -3.80 -13.41 28.38
N GLN A 358 -3.97 -14.72 28.37
CA GLN A 358 -3.28 -15.64 27.48
C GLN A 358 -4.16 -16.20 26.36
N ILE A 359 -5.50 -16.15 26.49
CA ILE A 359 -6.42 -16.81 25.57
C ILE A 359 -7.36 -15.78 24.95
N THR A 360 -7.31 -15.66 23.64
CA THR A 360 -8.21 -14.82 22.86
C THR A 360 -8.88 -15.65 21.77
N LEU A 361 -10.21 -15.54 21.66
CA LEU A 361 -11.01 -16.06 20.55
C LEU A 361 -11.33 -14.89 19.61
N LYS A 362 -10.92 -15.00 18.35
CA LYS A 362 -11.17 -13.99 17.31
C LYS A 362 -12.10 -14.56 16.26
N ASN A 363 -13.25 -13.95 16.08
CA ASN A 363 -14.24 -14.34 15.07
C ASN A 363 -14.44 -13.19 14.08
N GLY A 364 -14.73 -13.51 12.84
CA GLY A 364 -15.08 -12.50 11.87
C GLY A 364 -15.97 -13.05 10.76
N VAL A 365 -16.78 -12.15 10.23
CA VAL A 365 -17.65 -12.37 9.08
C VAL A 365 -17.39 -11.27 8.06
N SER A 366 -17.41 -11.59 6.77
CA SER A 366 -17.43 -10.58 5.71
C SER A 366 -18.45 -10.93 4.65
N LEU A 367 -19.12 -9.92 4.16
CA LEU A 367 -20.12 -9.96 3.09
C LEU A 367 -19.58 -9.15 1.91
N ASP A 368 -19.83 -9.65 0.72
CA ASP A 368 -19.34 -9.16 -0.53
C ASP A 368 -20.43 -9.40 -1.58
N THR A 369 -21.07 -8.32 -2.08
CA THR A 369 -22.21 -8.46 -2.98
C THR A 369 -21.87 -8.20 -4.43
N TYR A 370 -20.62 -7.79 -4.76
CA TYR A 370 -20.25 -7.57 -6.14
C TYR A 370 -20.16 -8.87 -6.95
N ASN A 371 -20.60 -8.81 -8.18
CA ASN A 371 -20.60 -9.92 -9.12
C ASN A 371 -19.71 -9.60 -10.32
N THR A 372 -18.75 -10.47 -10.59
CA THR A 372 -17.87 -10.39 -11.76
C THR A 372 -17.80 -11.74 -12.46
N SER A 373 -17.24 -11.80 -13.67
CA SER A 373 -16.99 -13.07 -14.36
C SER A 373 -16.21 -14.09 -13.52
N ASN A 374 -15.34 -13.61 -12.63
CA ASN A 374 -14.45 -14.44 -11.82
C ASN A 374 -14.80 -14.46 -10.32
N THR A 375 -15.65 -13.55 -9.86
CA THR A 375 -15.99 -13.42 -8.43
C THR A 375 -17.49 -13.32 -8.27
N LYS A 376 -18.09 -14.25 -7.54
CA LYS A 376 -19.51 -14.23 -7.21
C LYS A 376 -19.73 -13.64 -5.82
N PRO A 377 -20.88 -12.98 -5.59
CA PRO A 377 -21.28 -12.55 -4.25
C PRO A 377 -21.11 -13.65 -3.23
N GLY A 378 -20.66 -13.32 -2.07
CA GLY A 378 -20.37 -14.33 -1.08
C GLY A 378 -20.27 -13.83 0.35
N ILE A 379 -20.29 -14.78 1.26
CA ILE A 379 -20.03 -14.56 2.67
C ILE A 379 -18.84 -15.40 3.10
N SER A 380 -17.95 -14.82 3.89
CA SER A 380 -16.86 -15.56 4.50
C SER A 380 -16.91 -15.45 6.03
N PHE A 381 -16.48 -16.49 6.68
CA PHE A 381 -16.42 -16.59 8.14
C PHE A 381 -15.07 -17.12 8.56
N TYR A 382 -14.52 -16.60 9.65
CA TYR A 382 -13.35 -17.18 10.29
C TYR A 382 -13.51 -17.21 11.82
N SER A 383 -12.82 -18.17 12.44
CA SER A 383 -12.70 -18.29 13.89
C SER A 383 -11.29 -18.73 14.24
N ASN A 384 -10.60 -18.00 15.12
CA ASN A 384 -9.25 -18.28 15.55
C ASN A 384 -9.16 -18.28 17.08
N LEU A 385 -8.69 -19.35 17.64
CA LEU A 385 -8.22 -19.41 19.01
C LEU A 385 -6.74 -19.06 19.04
N VAL A 386 -6.37 -18.05 19.83
CA VAL A 386 -4.99 -17.61 20.04
C VAL A 386 -4.62 -17.88 21.48
N TYR A 387 -3.58 -18.66 21.71
CA TYR A 387 -3.04 -18.95 23.02
C TYR A 387 -1.59 -18.47 23.13
N GLU A 388 -1.34 -17.50 24.01
CA GLU A 388 0.00 -17.03 24.36
C GLU A 388 0.54 -17.85 25.53
N PHE A 389 1.39 -18.84 25.24
CA PHE A 389 1.93 -19.75 26.28
C PHE A 389 3.20 -19.19 26.93
N ARG A 390 3.86 -18.18 26.33
CA ARG A 390 4.94 -17.34 26.86
C ARG A 390 4.84 -15.96 26.24
N PRO A 391 5.41 -14.91 26.83
CA PRO A 391 5.47 -13.60 26.19
C PRO A 391 5.96 -13.70 24.74
N GLU A 392 5.17 -13.16 23.80
CA GLU A 392 5.43 -13.16 22.36
C GLU A 392 5.51 -14.54 21.68
N CYS A 393 5.11 -15.62 22.38
CA CYS A 393 5.05 -16.98 21.83
C CYS A 393 3.60 -17.46 21.76
N TYR A 394 3.11 -17.75 20.57
CA TYR A 394 1.69 -17.99 20.31
C TYR A 394 1.42 -19.33 19.64
N LEU A 395 0.33 -19.95 20.03
CA LEU A 395 -0.32 -21.05 19.34
C LEU A 395 -1.64 -20.55 18.73
N TYR A 396 -1.81 -20.75 17.45
CA TYR A 396 -3.03 -20.41 16.73
C TYR A 396 -3.73 -21.67 16.24
N LEU A 397 -5.01 -21.80 16.56
CA LEU A 397 -5.89 -22.81 15.98
C LEU A 397 -7.02 -22.07 15.25
N GLY A 398 -7.11 -22.22 13.95
CA GLY A 398 -8.04 -21.44 13.15
C GLY A 398 -8.86 -22.25 12.16
N TYR A 399 -10.03 -21.71 11.86
CA TYR A 399 -10.94 -22.19 10.83
C TYR A 399 -11.44 -21.02 10.00
N LYS A 400 -11.43 -21.17 8.69
CA LYS A 400 -11.97 -20.22 7.73
C LYS A 400 -12.84 -20.92 6.70
N THR A 401 -13.98 -20.33 6.36
CA THR A 401 -14.83 -20.81 5.27
C THR A 401 -15.26 -19.66 4.37
N LYS A 402 -15.45 -19.96 3.11
CA LYS A 402 -16.07 -19.05 2.13
C LYS A 402 -17.25 -19.77 1.49
N GLN A 403 -18.36 -19.05 1.37
CA GLN A 403 -19.59 -19.52 0.72
C GLN A 403 -19.97 -18.50 -0.36
N ALA A 404 -20.23 -18.95 -1.57
CA ALA A 404 -20.73 -18.13 -2.66
C ALA A 404 -22.24 -18.26 -2.77
N LEU A 405 -22.91 -17.17 -3.17
CA LEU A 405 -24.33 -17.20 -3.53
C LEU A 405 -24.56 -18.11 -4.74
N ARG A 406 -25.67 -18.82 -4.76
CA ARG A 406 -26.16 -19.51 -5.96
C ARG A 406 -26.73 -18.52 -6.97
N GLU A 407 -26.86 -18.94 -8.22
CA GLU A 407 -27.15 -18.12 -9.40
C GLU A 407 -28.48 -17.33 -9.40
N ASP A 408 -29.34 -17.51 -8.43
CA ASP A 408 -30.67 -16.89 -8.37
C ASP A 408 -30.76 -15.57 -7.59
N ASN A 409 -29.63 -14.91 -7.35
CA ASN A 409 -29.47 -13.51 -6.91
C ASN A 409 -30.25 -13.03 -5.67
N SER A 410 -30.79 -13.88 -4.83
CA SER A 410 -31.46 -13.43 -3.61
C SER A 410 -30.59 -13.55 -2.37
N LEU A 411 -30.26 -12.41 -1.77
CA LEU A 411 -29.46 -12.29 -0.54
C LEU A 411 -30.16 -12.84 0.73
N ILE A 412 -31.40 -13.32 0.65
CA ILE A 412 -32.29 -13.42 1.82
C ILE A 412 -32.56 -14.86 2.29
N SER A 413 -32.16 -15.88 1.56
CA SER A 413 -32.47 -17.26 1.96
C SER A 413 -31.24 -18.05 2.39
N PRO A 414 -31.16 -18.52 3.67
CA PRO A 414 -29.96 -19.21 4.20
C PRO A 414 -29.56 -20.51 3.50
N GLY A 415 -30.43 -21.08 2.66
CA GLY A 415 -30.18 -22.32 1.93
C GLY A 415 -29.48 -22.17 0.59
N GLN A 416 -29.19 -20.96 0.13
CA GLN A 416 -28.71 -20.68 -1.23
C GLN A 416 -27.18 -20.55 -1.35
N TYR A 417 -26.44 -20.64 -0.25
CA TYR A 417 -24.99 -20.52 -0.26
C TYR A 417 -24.32 -21.88 -0.54
N LYS A 418 -23.44 -21.91 -1.54
CA LYS A 418 -22.60 -23.07 -1.79
C LYS A 418 -21.22 -22.82 -1.18
N ARG A 419 -20.80 -23.71 -0.28
CA ARG A 419 -19.46 -23.66 0.30
C ARG A 419 -18.42 -23.84 -0.81
N THR A 420 -17.56 -22.82 -1.00
CA THR A 420 -16.52 -22.83 -2.01
C THR A 420 -15.16 -23.26 -1.46
N SER A 421 -14.91 -22.97 -0.18
CA SER A 421 -13.68 -23.39 0.49
C SER A 421 -13.89 -23.51 2.00
N ALA A 422 -13.07 -24.37 2.60
CA ALA A 422 -12.90 -24.40 4.05
C ALA A 422 -11.46 -24.82 4.35
N THR A 423 -10.85 -24.14 5.31
CA THR A 423 -9.49 -24.38 5.74
C THR A 423 -9.45 -24.42 7.26
N ALA A 424 -8.88 -25.45 7.82
CA ALA A 424 -8.46 -25.51 9.22
C ALA A 424 -6.92 -25.44 9.27
N TYR A 425 -6.36 -24.73 10.22
CA TYR A 425 -4.91 -24.62 10.36
C TYR A 425 -4.48 -24.55 11.82
N LEU A 426 -3.25 -25.01 12.03
CA LEU A 426 -2.50 -24.86 13.28
C LEU A 426 -1.21 -24.11 12.96
N LYS A 427 -0.91 -23.05 13.71
CA LYS A 427 0.33 -22.28 13.55
C LYS A 427 0.96 -22.03 14.91
N VAL A 428 2.27 -22.17 14.99
CA VAL A 428 3.08 -21.79 16.15
C VAL A 428 3.96 -20.61 15.74
N ALA A 429 3.98 -19.55 16.54
CA ALA A 429 4.89 -18.43 16.40
C ALA A 429 5.75 -18.36 17.67
N LEU A 430 7.06 -18.33 17.49
CA LEU A 430 8.05 -18.25 18.55
C LEU A 430 8.90 -17.00 18.34
N THR A 431 9.05 -16.20 19.39
CA THR A 431 10.06 -15.15 19.44
C THR A 431 11.22 -15.66 20.27
N ILE A 432 12.42 -15.64 19.67
CA ILE A 432 13.67 -16.15 20.26
C ILE A 432 14.50 -14.95 20.73
#